data_096fd23e89329f2eb5b17491b28c5636
#
_entry.id   096fd23e89329f2eb5b17491b28c5636
#
_cell.length_a   1.000
_cell.length_b   1.000
_cell.length_c   1.000
_cell.angle_alpha   90.00
_cell.angle_beta   90.00
_cell.angle_gamma   90.00
#
_symmetry.space_group_name_H-M   'P 1'
#
loop_
_entity.id
_entity.type
_entity.pdbx_description
1 polymer ?
#
loop_
_entity_poly.entity_id
_entity_poly.type
_entity_poly.pdbx_seq_one_letter_code
_entity_poly.pdbx_strand_id
1 'polypeptide(L)'
;MKTAVVTGGTRGIGAALVRVFLREGWNVAYSGTSQETIDKSLSALHGQFPEGRYAAFRCDVAVEHDLTGLWDVAVRTFGTVGIWVNNAGTSSDQTPFHELPTEVFTRIIDTNVKGLMLATHVAYNRMLQQGSGAIYNMEGLGSDGRRITGLTPYGTSKRAVRYFTDAFAAEVKTGPVIVGTISPGMVLTDLTMTQIRNNPEHSGQLIRIYNILANEADAVAPFLVRKMIDNTKNGAKISWLTNWKVMKRFLFAPFSRRDIVSKYL
;
A
#
# COMPACT_ATOMS: atom_id res chain seq x y z
N MET A 1 20.27 7.35 11.55
CA MET A 1 18.81 7.20 11.73
C MET A 1 18.27 6.24 10.68
N LYS A 2 17.23 5.45 10.96
CA LYS A 2 16.67 4.51 9.97
C LYS A 2 15.72 5.25 9.02
N THR A 3 15.72 4.89 7.74
CA THR A 3 14.87 5.54 6.72
C THR A 3 13.91 4.54 6.10
N ALA A 4 12.66 4.93 5.96
CA ALA A 4 11.66 4.21 5.17
C ALA A 4 11.35 4.97 3.86
N VAL A 5 11.11 4.23 2.79
CA VAL A 5 10.57 4.75 1.53
C VAL A 5 9.16 4.20 1.33
N VAL A 6 8.20 5.05 0.97
CA VAL A 6 6.81 4.66 0.73
C VAL A 6 6.34 5.17 -0.63
N THR A 7 6.14 4.28 -1.61
CA THR A 7 5.54 4.70 -2.89
C THR A 7 4.05 4.98 -2.71
N GLY A 8 3.52 6.04 -3.35
CA GLY A 8 2.13 6.47 -3.17
C GLY A 8 1.81 6.91 -1.74
N GLY A 9 2.73 7.65 -1.11
CA GLY A 9 2.63 8.09 0.28
C GLY A 9 1.81 9.36 0.53
N THR A 10 1.20 9.96 -0.49
CA THR A 10 0.52 11.26 -0.36
C THR A 10 -0.89 11.19 0.21
N ARG A 11 -1.56 10.03 0.16
CA ARG A 11 -2.95 9.84 0.64
C ARG A 11 -3.22 8.42 1.14
N GLY A 12 -4.38 8.23 1.74
CA GLY A 12 -4.89 6.93 2.17
C GLY A 12 -3.95 6.18 3.11
N ILE A 13 -3.79 4.86 2.87
CA ILE A 13 -2.93 4.01 3.70
C ILE A 13 -1.45 4.40 3.58
N GLY A 14 -0.98 4.85 2.40
CA GLY A 14 0.38 5.32 2.21
C GLY A 14 0.73 6.50 3.10
N ALA A 15 -0.13 7.52 3.15
CA ALA A 15 0.07 8.68 4.03
C ALA A 15 0.01 8.29 5.52
N ALA A 16 -0.85 7.34 5.89
CA ALA A 16 -0.89 6.82 7.25
C ALA A 16 0.42 6.09 7.62
N LEU A 17 0.97 5.28 6.71
CA LEU A 17 2.28 4.64 6.90
C LEU A 17 3.39 5.68 7.09
N VAL A 18 3.42 6.73 6.26
CA VAL A 18 4.39 7.86 6.39
C VAL A 18 4.33 8.47 7.79
N ARG A 19 3.12 8.86 8.24
CA ARG A 19 2.95 9.44 9.59
C ARG A 19 3.42 8.50 10.70
N VAL A 20 3.12 7.21 10.58
CA VAL A 20 3.50 6.24 11.61
C VAL A 20 5.00 6.00 11.64
N PHE A 21 5.67 5.86 10.49
CA PHE A 21 7.13 5.76 10.46
C PHE A 21 7.80 6.97 11.10
N LEU A 22 7.29 8.19 10.84
CA LEU A 22 7.79 9.42 11.48
C LEU A 22 7.60 9.39 13.00
N ARG A 23 6.44 8.92 13.51
CA ARG A 23 6.17 8.75 14.96
C ARG A 23 7.07 7.70 15.60
N GLU A 24 7.39 6.62 14.88
CA GLU A 24 8.34 5.59 15.36
C GLU A 24 9.81 6.04 15.24
N GLY A 25 10.07 7.30 14.94
CA GLY A 25 11.40 7.87 14.93
C GLY A 25 12.20 7.62 13.64
N TRP A 26 11.58 7.18 12.55
CA TRP A 26 12.22 6.99 11.26
C TRP A 26 12.19 8.26 10.42
N ASN A 27 13.17 8.43 9.53
CA ASN A 27 13.05 9.36 8.42
C ASN A 27 12.21 8.72 7.31
N VAL A 28 11.51 9.53 6.51
CA VAL A 28 10.65 8.98 5.46
C VAL A 28 10.82 9.75 4.16
N ALA A 29 11.21 9.05 3.09
CA ALA A 29 10.99 9.51 1.73
C ALA A 29 9.71 8.89 1.16
N TYR A 30 8.90 9.66 0.45
CA TYR A 30 7.67 9.11 -0.13
C TYR A 30 7.35 9.74 -1.48
N SER A 31 6.49 9.07 -2.25
CA SER A 31 6.15 9.57 -3.58
C SER A 31 4.66 9.81 -3.77
N GLY A 32 4.39 10.68 -4.75
CA GLY A 32 3.10 10.93 -5.36
C GLY A 32 3.25 11.15 -6.87
N THR A 33 2.16 11.05 -7.63
CA THR A 33 2.20 11.21 -9.09
C THR A 33 2.04 12.66 -9.55
N SER A 34 1.49 13.55 -8.72
CA SER A 34 1.32 14.95 -9.04
C SER A 34 1.91 15.87 -7.97
N GLN A 35 2.41 17.05 -8.41
CA GLN A 35 2.96 18.05 -7.51
C GLN A 35 1.90 18.54 -6.52
N GLU A 36 0.66 18.74 -6.97
CA GLU A 36 -0.45 19.17 -6.12
C GLU A 36 -0.68 18.24 -4.93
N THR A 37 -0.70 16.91 -5.15
CA THR A 37 -0.88 15.94 -4.06
C THR A 37 0.31 15.88 -3.12
N ILE A 38 1.51 16.12 -3.63
CA ILE A 38 2.74 16.23 -2.85
C ILE A 38 2.66 17.45 -1.95
N ASP A 39 2.34 18.63 -2.48
CA ASP A 39 2.29 19.89 -1.72
C ASP A 39 1.22 19.82 -0.62
N LYS A 40 0.05 19.26 -0.90
CA LYS A 40 -0.99 19.00 0.10
C LYS A 40 -0.49 18.07 1.21
N SER A 41 0.24 17.02 0.85
CA SER A 41 0.77 16.06 1.84
C SER A 41 1.89 16.67 2.69
N LEU A 42 2.78 17.47 2.10
CA LEU A 42 3.82 18.19 2.82
C LEU A 42 3.21 19.19 3.81
N SER A 43 2.21 19.97 3.37
CA SER A 43 1.48 20.90 4.24
C SER A 43 0.80 20.18 5.41
N ALA A 44 0.27 18.98 5.19
CA ALA A 44 -0.35 18.17 6.25
C ALA A 44 0.67 17.61 7.26
N LEU A 45 1.93 17.43 6.89
CA LEU A 45 3.01 16.98 7.79
C LEU A 45 3.68 18.15 8.50
N HIS A 46 3.66 19.35 7.89
CA HIS A 46 4.22 20.57 8.48
C HIS A 46 3.61 20.86 9.84
N GLY A 47 4.44 21.21 10.82
CA GLY A 47 4.01 21.46 12.20
C GLY A 47 3.67 20.21 13.02
N GLN A 48 3.48 19.05 12.40
CA GLN A 48 3.28 17.79 13.12
C GLN A 48 4.59 17.01 13.34
N PHE A 49 5.55 17.17 12.43
CA PHE A 49 6.84 16.49 12.48
C PHE A 49 7.97 17.48 12.19
N PRO A 50 9.18 17.26 12.75
CA PRO A 50 10.32 18.12 12.48
C PRO A 50 10.65 18.16 10.99
N GLU A 51 10.92 19.34 10.47
CA GLU A 51 11.46 19.52 9.13
C GLU A 51 12.78 18.76 8.98
N GLY A 52 13.05 18.25 7.77
CA GLY A 52 14.23 17.42 7.53
C GLY A 52 14.07 15.94 7.92
N ARG A 53 12.92 15.53 8.49
CA ARG A 53 12.61 14.11 8.76
C ARG A 53 11.83 13.44 7.63
N TYR A 54 11.32 14.20 6.69
CA TYR A 54 10.55 13.69 5.56
C TYR A 54 10.93 14.43 4.28
N ALA A 55 10.84 13.70 3.16
CA ALA A 55 11.03 14.23 1.81
C ALA A 55 10.02 13.59 0.86
N ALA A 56 9.47 14.39 -0.03
CA ALA A 56 8.55 13.91 -1.06
C ALA A 56 9.18 14.05 -2.45
N PHE A 57 8.83 13.13 -3.35
CA PHE A 57 9.32 13.11 -4.72
C PHE A 57 8.19 12.75 -5.69
N ARG A 58 8.10 13.47 -6.81
CA ARG A 58 7.15 13.12 -7.87
C ARG A 58 7.66 11.87 -8.60
N CYS A 59 6.89 10.79 -8.56
CA CYS A 59 7.29 9.52 -9.14
C CYS A 59 6.07 8.78 -9.69
N ASP A 60 6.12 8.46 -10.96
CA ASP A 60 5.30 7.41 -11.56
C ASP A 60 6.04 6.08 -11.41
N VAL A 61 5.47 5.17 -10.64
CA VAL A 61 6.11 3.86 -10.40
C VAL A 61 6.24 2.99 -11.65
N ALA A 62 5.49 3.29 -12.71
CA ALA A 62 5.62 2.62 -14.01
C ALA A 62 6.85 3.08 -14.81
N VAL A 63 7.59 4.08 -14.32
CA VAL A 63 8.80 4.67 -14.91
C VAL A 63 10.01 4.41 -14.01
N GLU A 64 10.94 3.57 -14.48
CA GLU A 64 12.12 3.16 -13.68
C GLU A 64 13.00 4.35 -13.26
N HIS A 65 13.17 5.34 -14.15
CA HIS A 65 13.94 6.54 -13.85
C HIS A 65 13.39 7.30 -12.63
N ASP A 66 12.07 7.40 -12.50
CA ASP A 66 11.44 8.06 -11.37
C ASP A 66 11.69 7.30 -10.06
N LEU A 67 11.67 5.96 -10.11
CA LEU A 67 11.97 5.11 -8.96
C LEU A 67 13.43 5.24 -8.51
N THR A 68 14.37 5.33 -9.46
CA THR A 68 15.77 5.62 -9.19
C THR A 68 15.92 6.99 -8.54
N GLY A 69 15.22 8.01 -9.06
CA GLY A 69 15.19 9.34 -8.48
C GLY A 69 14.65 9.36 -7.04
N LEU A 70 13.60 8.60 -6.75
CA LEU A 70 13.06 8.46 -5.40
C LEU A 70 14.08 7.82 -4.43
N TRP A 71 14.78 6.78 -4.86
CA TRP A 71 15.87 6.18 -4.10
C TRP A 71 16.97 7.20 -3.81
N ASP A 72 17.43 7.90 -4.85
CA ASP A 72 18.53 8.86 -4.74
C ASP A 72 18.19 10.05 -3.82
N VAL A 73 16.92 10.51 -3.85
CA VAL A 73 16.43 11.51 -2.89
C VAL A 73 16.50 10.96 -1.46
N ALA A 74 16.04 9.73 -1.23
CA ALA A 74 16.07 9.11 0.09
C ALA A 74 17.50 9.00 0.64
N VAL A 75 18.45 8.51 -0.17
CA VAL A 75 19.83 8.31 0.24
C VAL A 75 20.56 9.65 0.43
N ARG A 76 20.39 10.59 -0.50
CA ARG A 76 21.03 11.92 -0.39
C ARG A 76 20.57 12.69 0.82
N THR A 77 19.27 12.54 1.21
CA THR A 77 18.71 13.30 2.33
C THR A 77 18.94 12.59 3.67
N PHE A 78 18.90 11.25 3.70
CA PHE A 78 18.83 10.49 4.94
C PHE A 78 19.95 9.42 5.10
N GLY A 79 20.75 9.20 4.07
CA GLY A 79 21.89 8.27 4.07
C GLY A 79 21.51 6.87 3.59
N THR A 80 20.87 6.05 4.39
CA THR A 80 20.55 4.65 4.05
C THR A 80 19.06 4.37 4.07
N VAL A 81 18.60 3.41 3.25
CA VAL A 81 17.20 2.97 3.21
C VAL A 81 17.08 1.62 3.92
N GLY A 82 16.39 1.60 5.06
CA GLY A 82 16.15 0.37 5.83
C GLY A 82 14.92 -0.40 5.40
N ILE A 83 13.82 0.31 5.06
CA ILE A 83 12.56 -0.30 4.61
C ILE A 83 12.07 0.41 3.35
N TRP A 84 11.68 -0.38 2.34
CA TRP A 84 10.99 0.09 1.14
C TRP A 84 9.60 -0.51 1.06
N VAL A 85 8.57 0.33 0.97
CA VAL A 85 7.17 -0.11 0.89
C VAL A 85 6.59 0.21 -0.48
N ASN A 86 6.34 -0.82 -1.28
CA ASN A 86 5.59 -0.73 -2.52
C ASN A 86 4.10 -0.66 -2.21
N ASN A 87 3.60 0.56 -1.99
CA ASN A 87 2.22 0.83 -1.66
C ASN A 87 1.42 1.44 -2.83
N ALA A 88 2.07 2.14 -3.75
CA ALA A 88 1.39 2.72 -4.91
C ALA A 88 0.50 1.70 -5.63
N GLY A 89 -0.71 2.12 -5.94
CA GLY A 89 -1.68 1.25 -6.61
C GLY A 89 -2.94 2.01 -7.02
N THR A 90 -3.59 1.48 -8.05
CA THR A 90 -4.84 2.01 -8.60
C THR A 90 -5.85 0.89 -8.85
N SER A 91 -7.11 1.25 -9.01
CA SER A 91 -8.23 0.38 -9.34
C SER A 91 -9.14 1.06 -10.35
N SER A 92 -10.16 0.34 -10.80
CA SER A 92 -11.31 0.87 -11.53
C SER A 92 -12.55 0.91 -10.64
N ASP A 93 -13.59 1.55 -11.13
CA ASP A 93 -14.95 1.30 -10.66
C ASP A 93 -15.34 -0.16 -10.95
N GLN A 94 -16.36 -0.64 -10.24
CA GLN A 94 -16.89 -2.00 -10.45
C GLN A 94 -17.63 -2.05 -11.79
N THR A 95 -16.90 -2.42 -12.85
CA THR A 95 -17.41 -2.53 -14.21
C THR A 95 -17.09 -3.93 -14.75
N PRO A 96 -18.03 -4.63 -15.44
CA PRO A 96 -17.74 -5.88 -16.12
C PRO A 96 -16.53 -5.73 -17.04
N PHE A 97 -15.65 -6.74 -17.07
CA PHE A 97 -14.37 -6.64 -17.78
C PHE A 97 -14.53 -6.32 -19.28
N HIS A 98 -15.53 -6.89 -19.93
CA HIS A 98 -15.79 -6.66 -21.36
C HIS A 98 -16.29 -5.24 -21.70
N GLU A 99 -16.69 -4.47 -20.68
CA GLU A 99 -17.14 -3.07 -20.81
C GLU A 99 -16.05 -2.07 -20.43
N LEU A 100 -14.93 -2.56 -19.84
CA LEU A 100 -13.85 -1.68 -19.41
C LEU A 100 -13.03 -1.18 -20.60
N PRO A 101 -12.77 0.14 -20.69
CA PRO A 101 -11.81 0.67 -21.66
C PRO A 101 -10.41 0.08 -21.45
N THR A 102 -9.70 -0.19 -22.55
CA THR A 102 -8.36 -0.79 -22.53
C THR A 102 -7.38 0.01 -21.65
N GLU A 103 -7.46 1.33 -21.71
CA GLU A 103 -6.60 2.26 -20.96
C GLU A 103 -6.74 2.08 -19.44
N VAL A 104 -7.94 1.73 -18.98
CA VAL A 104 -8.24 1.55 -17.56
C VAL A 104 -7.50 0.32 -17.02
N PHE A 105 -7.66 -0.85 -17.67
CA PHE A 105 -6.99 -2.04 -17.17
C PHE A 105 -5.48 -2.03 -17.46
N THR A 106 -5.02 -1.41 -18.55
CA THR A 106 -3.59 -1.20 -18.83
C THR A 106 -2.96 -0.39 -17.70
N ARG A 107 -3.55 0.74 -17.30
CA ARG A 107 -3.07 1.56 -16.18
C ARG A 107 -3.02 0.76 -14.87
N ILE A 108 -4.00 -0.12 -14.61
CA ILE A 108 -4.00 -0.96 -13.41
C ILE A 108 -2.80 -1.92 -13.42
N ILE A 109 -2.54 -2.57 -14.55
CA ILE A 109 -1.41 -3.51 -14.68
C ILE A 109 -0.08 -2.76 -14.64
N ASP A 110 0.04 -1.63 -15.34
CA ASP A 110 1.26 -0.84 -15.34
C ASP A 110 1.62 -0.34 -13.94
N THR A 111 0.64 0.18 -13.19
CA THR A 111 0.90 0.67 -11.84
C THR A 111 1.11 -0.47 -10.83
N ASN A 112 0.16 -1.41 -10.77
CA ASN A 112 0.10 -2.38 -9.67
C ASN A 112 1.05 -3.57 -9.84
N VAL A 113 1.41 -3.92 -11.09
CA VAL A 113 2.26 -5.08 -11.39
C VAL A 113 3.61 -4.62 -11.90
N LYS A 114 3.68 -4.02 -13.09
CA LYS A 114 4.94 -3.55 -13.68
C LYS A 114 5.66 -2.57 -12.75
N GLY A 115 4.95 -1.55 -12.25
CA GLY A 115 5.51 -0.54 -11.36
C GLY A 115 6.02 -1.13 -10.04
N LEU A 116 5.28 -2.06 -9.44
CA LEU A 116 5.73 -2.76 -8.24
C LEU A 116 6.97 -3.62 -8.51
N MET A 117 7.02 -4.32 -9.63
CA MET A 117 8.18 -5.13 -10.02
C MET A 117 9.42 -4.25 -10.25
N LEU A 118 9.27 -3.14 -10.99
CA LEU A 118 10.34 -2.16 -11.20
C LEU A 118 10.85 -1.57 -9.87
N ALA A 119 9.91 -1.15 -9.00
CA ALA A 119 10.26 -0.60 -7.70
C ALA A 119 10.97 -1.62 -6.79
N THR A 120 10.53 -2.89 -6.83
CA THR A 120 11.20 -3.98 -6.12
C THR A 120 12.61 -4.22 -6.69
N HIS A 121 12.76 -4.21 -8.02
CA HIS A 121 14.04 -4.40 -8.69
C HIS A 121 15.05 -3.29 -8.33
N VAL A 122 14.64 -2.02 -8.44
CA VAL A 122 15.48 -0.88 -8.05
C VAL A 122 15.88 -0.96 -6.59
N ALA A 123 14.89 -1.12 -5.69
CA ALA A 123 15.16 -1.15 -4.26
C ALA A 123 16.05 -2.34 -3.86
N TYR A 124 15.77 -3.54 -4.40
CA TYR A 124 16.54 -4.74 -4.08
C TYR A 124 18.01 -4.61 -4.49
N ASN A 125 18.30 -4.20 -5.72
CA ASN A 125 19.67 -4.07 -6.20
C ASN A 125 20.47 -3.02 -5.41
N ARG A 126 19.84 -1.91 -5.05
CA ARG A 126 20.44 -0.87 -4.21
C ARG A 126 20.65 -1.34 -2.76
N MET A 127 19.69 -2.06 -2.17
CA MET A 127 19.83 -2.65 -0.84
C MET A 127 20.85 -3.78 -0.80
N LEU A 128 21.00 -4.54 -1.89
CA LEU A 128 22.03 -5.56 -2.01
C LEU A 128 23.44 -4.93 -1.97
N GLN A 129 23.65 -3.83 -2.68
CA GLN A 129 24.91 -3.05 -2.63
C GLN A 129 25.11 -2.43 -1.23
N GLN A 130 24.06 -2.02 -0.56
CA GLN A 130 24.07 -1.50 0.81
C GLN A 130 24.38 -2.60 1.85
N GLY A 131 24.15 -3.88 1.53
CA GLY A 131 24.36 -5.03 2.41
C GLY A 131 23.18 -5.33 3.36
N SER A 132 22.09 -4.60 3.31
CA SER A 132 20.91 -4.82 4.17
C SER A 132 19.68 -4.05 3.67
N GLY A 133 18.51 -4.51 4.03
CA GLY A 133 17.24 -3.83 3.78
C GLY A 133 16.02 -4.75 3.86
N ALA A 134 14.83 -4.17 3.80
CA ALA A 134 13.58 -4.92 3.74
C ALA A 134 12.61 -4.26 2.75
N ILE A 135 11.99 -5.07 1.91
CA ILE A 135 11.02 -4.65 0.91
C ILE A 135 9.67 -5.29 1.23
N TYR A 136 8.62 -4.48 1.29
CA TYR A 136 7.27 -4.95 1.52
C TYR A 136 6.33 -4.53 0.41
N ASN A 137 5.68 -5.52 -0.20
CA ASN A 137 4.72 -5.35 -1.28
C ASN A 137 3.29 -5.32 -0.74
N MET A 138 2.53 -4.27 -1.08
CA MET A 138 1.17 -4.07 -0.61
C MET A 138 0.20 -4.98 -1.36
N GLU A 139 -0.35 -5.95 -0.65
CA GLU A 139 -1.46 -6.78 -1.13
C GLU A 139 -2.78 -6.00 -1.14
N GLY A 140 -3.78 -6.60 -1.73
CA GLY A 140 -5.14 -6.07 -1.79
C GLY A 140 -6.15 -7.18 -2.03
N LEU A 141 -7.39 -6.78 -2.23
CA LEU A 141 -8.49 -7.69 -2.51
C LEU A 141 -8.22 -8.48 -3.79
N GLY A 142 -8.33 -9.80 -3.73
CA GLY A 142 -7.97 -10.73 -4.81
C GLY A 142 -6.60 -11.39 -4.65
N SER A 143 -5.70 -10.90 -3.79
CA SER A 143 -4.39 -11.53 -3.53
C SER A 143 -4.53 -12.99 -3.08
N ASP A 144 -5.56 -13.31 -2.32
CA ASP A 144 -5.88 -14.64 -1.80
C ASP A 144 -6.68 -15.53 -2.79
N GLY A 145 -6.99 -15.01 -3.98
CA GLY A 145 -7.76 -15.68 -5.01
C GLY A 145 -9.28 -15.44 -4.94
N ARG A 146 -9.76 -14.60 -4.01
CA ARG A 146 -11.17 -14.18 -3.99
C ARG A 146 -11.51 -13.41 -5.24
N ARG A 147 -12.67 -13.74 -5.81
CA ARG A 147 -13.19 -13.12 -7.02
C ARG A 147 -14.24 -12.08 -6.66
N ILE A 148 -14.15 -10.91 -7.29
CA ILE A 148 -15.11 -9.83 -7.11
C ILE A 148 -15.54 -9.36 -8.49
N THR A 149 -16.83 -9.49 -8.75
CA THR A 149 -17.44 -9.03 -9.99
C THR A 149 -17.13 -7.54 -10.20
N GLY A 150 -16.73 -7.19 -11.41
CA GLY A 150 -16.40 -5.82 -11.79
C GLY A 150 -15.00 -5.35 -11.37
N LEU A 151 -14.21 -6.15 -10.63
CA LEU A 151 -12.84 -5.83 -10.25
C LEU A 151 -11.80 -6.82 -10.81
N THR A 152 -12.09 -7.44 -11.94
CA THR A 152 -11.23 -8.47 -12.55
C THR A 152 -9.78 -7.99 -12.76
N PRO A 153 -9.48 -6.84 -13.39
CA PRO A 153 -8.10 -6.39 -13.56
C PRO A 153 -7.40 -6.09 -12.25
N TYR A 154 -8.10 -5.47 -11.30
CA TYR A 154 -7.55 -5.20 -9.98
C TYR A 154 -7.21 -6.50 -9.23
N GLY A 155 -8.16 -7.44 -9.15
CA GLY A 155 -7.94 -8.73 -8.51
C GLY A 155 -6.79 -9.52 -9.15
N THR A 156 -6.73 -9.52 -10.51
CA THR A 156 -5.62 -10.09 -11.27
C THR A 156 -4.28 -9.45 -10.88
N SER A 157 -4.22 -8.12 -10.82
CA SER A 157 -3.01 -7.40 -10.45
C SER A 157 -2.56 -7.76 -9.02
N LYS A 158 -3.48 -7.86 -8.06
CA LYS A 158 -3.14 -8.19 -6.67
C LYS A 158 -2.78 -9.66 -6.49
N ARG A 159 -3.33 -10.56 -7.31
CA ARG A 159 -2.89 -11.96 -7.37
C ARG A 159 -1.47 -12.08 -7.94
N ALA A 160 -1.15 -11.31 -8.98
CA ALA A 160 0.18 -11.23 -9.55
C ALA A 160 1.20 -10.71 -8.53
N VAL A 161 0.88 -9.64 -7.78
CA VAL A 161 1.72 -9.12 -6.68
C VAL A 161 2.02 -10.20 -5.65
N ARG A 162 1.03 -10.99 -5.26
CA ARG A 162 1.22 -12.08 -4.30
C ARG A 162 2.18 -13.13 -4.85
N TYR A 163 1.91 -13.63 -6.06
CA TYR A 163 2.76 -14.63 -6.70
C TYR A 163 4.19 -14.13 -6.86
N PHE A 164 4.35 -12.93 -7.41
CA PHE A 164 5.66 -12.30 -7.59
C PHE A 164 6.45 -12.22 -6.27
N THR A 165 5.79 -11.76 -5.21
CA THR A 165 6.47 -11.58 -3.92
C THR A 165 6.89 -12.92 -3.31
N ASP A 166 6.01 -13.93 -3.36
CA ASP A 166 6.31 -15.27 -2.84
C ASP A 166 7.46 -15.94 -3.64
N ALA A 167 7.44 -15.83 -4.98
CA ALA A 167 8.47 -16.35 -5.86
C ALA A 167 9.82 -15.63 -5.63
N PHE A 168 9.82 -14.30 -5.66
CA PHE A 168 11.05 -13.52 -5.48
C PHE A 168 11.65 -13.69 -4.08
N ALA A 169 10.83 -13.75 -3.03
CA ALA A 169 11.33 -14.07 -1.68
C ALA A 169 12.02 -15.45 -1.62
N ALA A 170 11.54 -16.44 -2.39
CA ALA A 170 12.20 -17.75 -2.48
C ALA A 170 13.54 -17.68 -3.21
N GLU A 171 13.64 -16.91 -4.29
CA GLU A 171 14.88 -16.70 -5.04
C GLU A 171 15.98 -16.05 -4.19
N VAL A 172 15.62 -15.08 -3.34
CA VAL A 172 16.56 -14.28 -2.53
C VAL A 172 16.70 -14.77 -1.09
N LYS A 173 16.31 -16.01 -0.82
CA LYS A 173 16.19 -16.58 0.54
C LYS A 173 17.45 -16.44 1.41
N THR A 174 18.62 -16.51 0.80
CA THR A 174 19.93 -16.45 1.50
C THR A 174 20.57 -15.06 1.45
N GLY A 175 19.92 -14.09 0.84
CA GLY A 175 20.44 -12.74 0.68
C GLY A 175 20.28 -11.87 1.93
N PRO A 176 20.95 -10.71 1.98
CA PRO A 176 20.90 -9.79 3.10
C PRO A 176 19.63 -8.91 3.10
N VAL A 177 18.77 -9.04 2.08
CA VAL A 177 17.57 -8.21 1.88
C VAL A 177 16.31 -9.05 2.09
N ILE A 178 15.44 -8.59 2.96
CA ILE A 178 14.15 -9.23 3.26
C ILE A 178 13.11 -8.77 2.24
N VAL A 179 12.33 -9.72 1.71
CA VAL A 179 11.17 -9.44 0.85
C VAL A 179 9.93 -10.08 1.47
N GLY A 180 8.84 -9.33 1.58
CA GLY A 180 7.60 -9.83 2.15
C GLY A 180 6.36 -9.07 1.67
N THR A 181 5.20 -9.47 2.18
CA THR A 181 3.94 -8.80 1.88
C THR A 181 3.33 -8.13 3.11
N ILE A 182 2.64 -7.03 2.89
CA ILE A 182 1.74 -6.41 3.86
C ILE A 182 0.32 -6.36 3.31
N SER A 183 -0.65 -6.69 4.15
CA SER A 183 -2.07 -6.69 3.80
C SER A 183 -2.86 -5.89 4.84
N PRO A 184 -3.36 -4.69 4.47
CA PRO A 184 -4.13 -3.83 5.38
C PRO A 184 -5.55 -4.34 5.61
N GLY A 185 -6.02 -5.31 4.82
CA GLY A 185 -7.42 -5.69 4.74
C GLY A 185 -8.26 -4.62 4.04
N MET A 186 -9.53 -4.48 4.44
CA MET A 186 -10.40 -3.43 3.92
C MET A 186 -10.12 -2.12 4.65
N VAL A 187 -9.66 -1.11 3.93
CA VAL A 187 -9.36 0.23 4.46
C VAL A 187 -10.24 1.25 3.76
N LEU A 188 -10.87 2.13 4.53
CA LEU A 188 -11.60 3.27 3.98
C LEU A 188 -10.58 4.28 3.44
N THR A 189 -10.64 4.47 2.14
CA THR A 189 -9.82 5.41 1.37
C THR A 189 -10.67 6.00 0.26
N ASP A 190 -10.21 7.06 -0.39
CA ASP A 190 -10.91 7.61 -1.56
C ASP A 190 -11.20 6.53 -2.61
N LEU A 191 -10.24 5.61 -2.82
CA LEU A 191 -10.38 4.49 -3.74
C LEU A 191 -11.60 3.60 -3.43
N THR A 192 -11.80 3.27 -2.16
CA THR A 192 -12.92 2.43 -1.72
C THR A 192 -14.24 3.19 -1.63
N MET A 193 -14.18 4.48 -1.27
CA MET A 193 -15.38 5.33 -1.19
C MET A 193 -15.94 5.67 -2.57
N THR A 194 -15.08 5.86 -3.58
CA THR A 194 -15.52 6.03 -4.97
C THR A 194 -16.33 4.82 -5.43
N GLN A 195 -15.90 3.61 -5.09
CA GLN A 195 -16.65 2.38 -5.43
C GLN A 195 -18.06 2.34 -4.81
N ILE A 196 -18.23 2.86 -3.59
CA ILE A 196 -19.55 2.94 -2.93
C ILE A 196 -20.42 4.00 -3.60
N ARG A 197 -19.87 5.18 -3.88
CA ARG A 197 -20.61 6.30 -4.49
C ARG A 197 -21.06 6.00 -5.91
N ASN A 198 -20.25 5.29 -6.69
CA ASN A 198 -20.51 4.99 -8.09
C ASN A 198 -21.44 3.76 -8.29
N ASN A 199 -21.82 3.04 -7.21
CA ASN A 199 -22.71 1.88 -7.27
C ASN A 199 -23.90 2.02 -6.31
N PRO A 200 -24.83 2.95 -6.53
CA PRO A 200 -25.92 3.23 -5.62
C PRO A 200 -26.87 2.04 -5.41
N GLU A 201 -27.08 1.21 -6.44
CA GLU A 201 -27.97 0.03 -6.37
C GLU A 201 -27.45 -1.06 -5.41
N HIS A 202 -26.14 -1.19 -5.26
CA HIS A 202 -25.49 -2.16 -4.38
C HIS A 202 -24.94 -1.51 -3.11
N SER A 203 -25.14 -0.20 -2.92
CA SER A 203 -24.54 0.57 -1.82
C SER A 203 -24.89 0.00 -0.45
N GLY A 204 -26.14 -0.41 -0.20
CA GLY A 204 -26.57 -0.93 1.09
C GLY A 204 -25.83 -2.20 1.54
N GLN A 205 -25.60 -3.15 0.64
CA GLN A 205 -24.81 -4.36 0.94
C GLN A 205 -23.34 -4.03 1.14
N LEU A 206 -22.77 -3.19 0.27
CA LEU A 206 -21.39 -2.75 0.37
C LEU A 206 -21.16 -2.01 1.69
N ILE A 207 -21.99 -1.03 2.03
CA ILE A 207 -21.91 -0.28 3.29
C ILE A 207 -21.93 -1.23 4.49
N ARG A 208 -22.84 -2.22 4.49
CA ARG A 208 -22.89 -3.23 5.56
C ARG A 208 -21.59 -4.01 5.69
N ILE A 209 -21.03 -4.50 4.58
CA ILE A 209 -19.76 -5.24 4.57
C ILE A 209 -18.62 -4.33 5.03
N TYR A 210 -18.57 -3.08 4.55
CA TYR A 210 -17.57 -2.12 4.98
C TYR A 210 -17.68 -1.78 6.46
N ASN A 211 -18.89 -1.59 7.00
CA ASN A 211 -19.09 -1.38 8.43
C ASN A 211 -18.64 -2.57 9.27
N ILE A 212 -18.73 -3.79 8.75
CA ILE A 212 -18.25 -5.00 9.45
C ILE A 212 -16.70 -5.12 9.34
N LEU A 213 -16.15 -5.00 8.14
CA LEU A 213 -14.77 -5.41 7.86
C LEU A 213 -13.78 -4.26 7.70
N ALA A 214 -14.21 -3.08 7.25
CA ALA A 214 -13.28 -2.01 6.97
C ALA A 214 -12.73 -1.34 8.23
N ASN A 215 -11.60 -0.66 8.06
CA ASN A 215 -10.96 0.13 9.10
C ASN A 215 -10.46 1.43 8.49
N GLU A 216 -10.19 2.41 9.34
CA GLU A 216 -9.46 3.60 8.95
C GLU A 216 -7.99 3.30 8.74
N ALA A 217 -7.35 4.04 7.83
CA ALA A 217 -5.94 3.90 7.55
C ALA A 217 -5.09 4.10 8.82
N ASP A 218 -5.44 5.09 9.64
CA ASP A 218 -4.74 5.42 10.88
C ASP A 218 -4.89 4.35 11.97
N ALA A 219 -5.91 3.50 11.92
CA ALA A 219 -6.04 2.36 12.83
C ALA A 219 -5.21 1.16 12.40
N VAL A 220 -4.95 1.02 11.08
CA VAL A 220 -4.23 -0.13 10.51
C VAL A 220 -2.72 0.10 10.43
N ALA A 221 -2.32 1.30 10.03
CA ALA A 221 -0.92 1.63 9.77
C ALA A 221 0.02 1.36 10.96
N PRO A 222 -0.34 1.65 12.24
CA PRO A 222 0.54 1.37 13.37
C PRO A 222 0.91 -0.12 13.51
N PHE A 223 -0.05 -1.01 13.27
CA PHE A 223 0.21 -2.44 13.29
C PHE A 223 1.17 -2.86 12.17
N LEU A 224 0.91 -2.39 10.94
CA LEU A 224 1.74 -2.75 9.80
C LEU A 224 3.17 -2.25 9.97
N VAL A 225 3.35 -0.99 10.37
CA VAL A 225 4.67 -0.38 10.55
C VAL A 225 5.47 -1.09 11.63
N ARG A 226 4.89 -1.31 12.81
CA ARG A 226 5.59 -2.04 13.89
C ARG A 226 5.98 -3.45 13.46
N LYS A 227 5.08 -4.17 12.78
CA LYS A 227 5.39 -5.51 12.28
C LYS A 227 6.46 -5.51 11.18
N MET A 228 6.54 -4.48 10.33
CA MET A 228 7.63 -4.33 9.37
C MET A 228 8.97 -4.04 10.06
N ILE A 229 8.97 -3.16 11.07
CA ILE A 229 10.16 -2.80 11.84
C ILE A 229 10.72 -4.01 12.61
N ASP A 230 9.85 -4.81 13.22
CA ASP A 230 10.23 -5.94 14.05
C ASP A 230 10.54 -7.22 13.24
N ASN A 231 10.24 -7.23 11.95
CA ASN A 231 10.38 -8.43 11.14
C ASN A 231 11.83 -8.68 10.73
N THR A 232 12.29 -9.90 10.99
CA THR A 232 13.61 -10.40 10.57
C THR A 232 13.51 -11.58 9.58
N LYS A 233 12.29 -11.94 9.16
CA LYS A 233 12.06 -13.14 8.35
C LYS A 233 11.79 -12.76 6.89
N ASN A 234 12.52 -13.38 5.97
CA ASN A 234 12.21 -13.32 4.56
C ASN A 234 10.91 -14.09 4.27
N GLY A 235 10.14 -13.66 3.27
CA GLY A 235 8.82 -14.24 2.92
C GLY A 235 7.71 -13.95 3.95
N ALA A 236 7.89 -12.98 4.85
CA ALA A 236 6.90 -12.64 5.86
C ALA A 236 5.60 -12.12 5.23
N LYS A 237 4.47 -12.58 5.80
CA LYS A 237 3.11 -12.17 5.40
C LYS A 237 2.46 -11.44 6.56
N ILE A 238 2.49 -10.12 6.55
CA ILE A 238 1.98 -9.27 7.61
C ILE A 238 0.55 -8.84 7.26
N SER A 239 -0.45 -9.41 7.92
CA SER A 239 -1.87 -9.14 7.64
C SER A 239 -2.59 -8.57 8.85
N TRP A 240 -3.24 -7.41 8.69
CA TRP A 240 -4.12 -6.83 9.69
C TRP A 240 -5.42 -7.60 9.86
N LEU A 241 -6.07 -7.93 8.72
CA LEU A 241 -7.35 -8.63 8.71
C LEU A 241 -7.13 -10.12 8.44
N THR A 242 -6.96 -10.89 9.50
CA THR A 242 -6.83 -12.36 9.42
C THR A 242 -8.19 -13.04 9.28
N ASN A 243 -8.23 -14.28 8.78
CA ASN A 243 -9.48 -15.05 8.67
C ASN A 243 -10.21 -15.16 10.01
N TRP A 244 -9.48 -15.28 11.11
CA TRP A 244 -10.06 -15.30 12.46
C TRP A 244 -10.72 -13.96 12.84
N LYS A 245 -10.08 -12.83 12.51
CA LYS A 245 -10.69 -11.51 12.71
C LYS A 245 -11.94 -11.33 11.86
N VAL A 246 -11.92 -11.79 10.61
CA VAL A 246 -13.08 -11.77 9.71
C VAL A 246 -14.24 -12.55 10.32
N MET A 247 -13.98 -13.81 10.70
CA MET A 247 -15.00 -14.68 11.31
C MET A 247 -15.60 -14.06 12.58
N LYS A 248 -14.76 -13.58 13.50
CA LYS A 248 -15.22 -12.87 14.71
C LYS A 248 -16.10 -11.68 14.37
N ARG A 249 -15.71 -10.84 13.42
CA ARG A 249 -16.49 -9.65 13.05
C ARG A 249 -17.84 -10.00 12.48
N PHE A 250 -17.96 -11.04 11.66
CA PHE A 250 -19.25 -11.50 11.18
C PHE A 250 -20.12 -12.09 12.30
N LEU A 251 -19.54 -12.87 13.20
CA LEU A 251 -20.28 -13.44 14.33
C LEU A 251 -20.87 -12.37 15.25
N PHE A 252 -20.12 -11.30 15.52
CA PHE A 252 -20.57 -10.21 16.37
C PHE A 252 -21.28 -9.07 15.63
N ALA A 253 -21.36 -9.13 14.29
CA ALA A 253 -22.01 -8.09 13.48
C ALA A 253 -23.47 -7.78 13.90
N PRO A 254 -24.34 -8.76 14.26
CA PRO A 254 -25.70 -8.47 14.69
C PRO A 254 -25.78 -7.64 15.98
N PHE A 255 -24.76 -7.71 16.82
CA PHE A 255 -24.67 -7.00 18.10
C PHE A 255 -23.87 -5.70 18.01
N SER A 256 -23.28 -5.42 16.84
CA SER A 256 -22.40 -4.27 16.65
C SER A 256 -23.18 -3.12 16.00
N ARG A 257 -23.11 -1.93 16.63
CA ARG A 257 -23.61 -0.66 16.06
C ARG A 257 -22.50 0.09 15.30
N ARG A 258 -21.49 -0.63 14.81
CA ARG A 258 -20.35 -0.01 14.14
C ARG A 258 -20.77 0.61 12.82
N ASP A 259 -20.63 1.92 12.73
CA ASP A 259 -20.82 2.71 11.53
C ASP A 259 -19.58 3.58 11.31
N ILE A 260 -18.78 3.20 10.32
CA ILE A 260 -17.56 3.92 9.96
C ILE A 260 -17.66 4.53 8.56
N VAL A 261 -18.70 4.18 7.80
CA VAL A 261 -18.87 4.63 6.41
C VAL A 261 -19.64 5.94 6.35
N SER A 262 -20.67 6.14 7.19
CA SER A 262 -21.58 7.30 7.12
C SER A 262 -20.86 8.66 7.19
N LYS A 263 -19.73 8.73 7.89
CA LYS A 263 -18.94 9.98 7.97
C LYS A 263 -18.19 10.33 6.68
N TYR A 264 -18.18 9.43 5.69
CA TYR A 264 -17.53 9.63 4.38
C TYR A 264 -18.54 9.75 3.23
N LEU A 265 -19.82 9.49 3.48
CA LEU A 265 -20.90 9.68 2.53
C LEU A 265 -21.41 11.11 2.56
#